data_a4134fb1b40ab9e531f0199924ac62cc
#
_entry.id   a4134fb1b40ab9e531f0199924ac62cc
#
_cell.length_a   1.000
_cell.length_b   1.000
_cell.length_c   1.000
_cell.angle_alpha   90.00
_cell.angle_beta   90.00
_cell.angle_gamma   90.00
#
_symmetry.space_group_name_H-M   'P 1'
#
loop_
_entity.id
_entity.type
_entity.pdbx_description
1 polymer ?
#
loop_
_entity_poly.entity_id
_entity_poly.type
_entity_poly.pdbx_seq_one_letter_code
_entity_poly.pdbx_strand_id
1 'polypeptide(L)'
;MKRINLANYAVKTRIPNIDPDGPPLLESTGEYAMKDSVLNLLFVPSLQLTGAELVKQNVLAAKIEDCKEESILLEDGEWERLNTAVNTHKGFGRNDVEFVRRILEAESVVVEEVKEK
;
A
#
# COMPACT_ATOMS: atom_id res chain seq x y z
N MET A 1 0.68 11.82 13.30
CA MET A 1 0.87 11.44 11.89
C MET A 1 1.49 10.06 11.78
N LYS A 2 1.25 9.39 10.69
CA LYS A 2 1.82 8.08 10.38
C LYS A 2 2.70 8.18 9.15
N ARG A 3 3.85 7.52 9.19
CA ARG A 3 4.77 7.44 8.06
C ARG A 3 4.64 6.09 7.37
N ILE A 4 4.43 6.11 6.07
CA ILE A 4 4.36 4.89 5.25
C ILE A 4 5.48 4.94 4.21
N ASN A 5 6.23 3.85 4.13
CA ASN A 5 7.24 3.67 3.10
C ASN A 5 6.55 3.26 1.79
N LEU A 6 6.71 4.07 0.76
CA LEU A 6 6.14 3.86 -0.58
C LEU A 6 7.14 3.24 -1.56
N ALA A 7 8.36 2.96 -1.13
CA ALA A 7 9.37 2.37 -2.00
C ALA A 7 8.94 0.97 -2.45
N ASN A 8 9.17 0.66 -3.71
CA ASN A 8 8.94 -0.68 -4.23
C ASN A 8 9.89 -1.66 -3.54
N TYR A 9 9.49 -2.91 -3.47
CA TYR A 9 10.30 -3.96 -2.86
C TYR A 9 10.33 -5.22 -3.71
N ALA A 10 11.38 -6.00 -3.56
CA ALA A 10 11.55 -7.24 -4.31
C ALA A 10 10.62 -8.33 -3.79
N VAL A 11 9.97 -9.02 -4.70
CA VAL A 11 9.14 -10.20 -4.39
C VAL A 11 9.59 -11.38 -5.23
N LYS A 12 9.40 -12.57 -4.69
CA LYS A 12 9.67 -13.82 -5.40
C LYS A 12 8.34 -14.44 -5.85
N THR A 13 8.26 -14.72 -7.14
CA THR A 13 7.12 -15.39 -7.72
C THR A 13 7.56 -16.76 -8.19
N ARG A 14 6.79 -17.80 -7.86
CA ARG A 14 7.00 -19.15 -8.38
C ARG A 14 5.99 -19.36 -9.48
N ILE A 15 6.51 -19.65 -10.67
CA ILE A 15 5.69 -19.92 -11.85
C ILE A 15 5.92 -21.38 -12.28
N PRO A 16 4.88 -22.08 -12.79
CA PRO A 16 5.05 -23.42 -13.32
C PRO A 16 6.06 -23.43 -14.45
N ASN A 17 6.98 -24.38 -14.43
CA ASN A 17 7.92 -24.59 -15.51
C ASN A 17 7.27 -25.45 -16.60
N ILE A 18 7.24 -24.95 -17.83
CA ILE A 18 6.72 -25.69 -18.98
C ILE A 18 7.73 -26.69 -19.53
N ASP A 19 8.96 -26.65 -19.13
CA ASP A 19 9.98 -27.62 -19.52
C ASP A 19 9.83 -28.90 -18.68
N PRO A 20 9.46 -30.06 -19.31
CA PRO A 20 9.26 -31.30 -18.56
C PRO A 20 10.54 -31.86 -17.95
N ASP A 21 11.71 -31.44 -18.44
CA ASP A 21 13.00 -31.91 -17.95
C ASP A 21 13.58 -31.01 -16.85
N GLY A 22 12.90 -29.89 -16.55
CA GLY A 22 13.33 -28.93 -15.53
C GLY A 22 12.59 -29.10 -14.20
N PRO A 23 12.94 -28.28 -13.19
CA PRO A 23 12.21 -28.27 -11.93
C PRO A 23 10.75 -27.87 -12.16
N PRO A 24 9.81 -28.38 -11.33
CA PRO A 24 8.39 -28.12 -11.55
C PRO A 24 7.97 -26.66 -11.38
N LEU A 25 8.75 -25.89 -10.64
CA LEU A 25 8.51 -24.45 -10.42
C LEU A 25 9.77 -23.65 -10.69
N LEU A 26 9.62 -22.54 -11.38
CA LEU A 26 10.68 -21.56 -11.59
C LEU A 26 10.48 -20.39 -10.61
N GLU A 27 11.56 -19.96 -9.99
CA GLU A 27 11.55 -18.72 -9.21
C GLU A 27 11.80 -17.53 -10.12
N SER A 28 10.93 -16.56 -10.05
CA SER A 28 11.11 -15.27 -10.70
C SER A 28 11.16 -14.18 -9.63
N THR A 29 12.14 -13.28 -9.75
CA THR A 29 12.22 -12.12 -8.87
C THR A 29 11.60 -10.95 -9.60
N GLY A 30 10.60 -10.32 -8.98
CA GLY A 30 9.95 -9.13 -9.50
C GLY A 30 9.98 -8.01 -8.51
N GLU A 31 9.50 -6.85 -8.92
CA GLU A 31 9.37 -5.68 -8.08
C GLU A 31 7.89 -5.46 -7.76
N TYR A 32 7.60 -5.31 -6.48
CA TYR A 32 6.24 -4.99 -6.03
C TYR A 32 6.05 -3.48 -6.07
N ALA A 33 5.08 -3.04 -6.85
CA ALA A 33 4.75 -1.62 -7.00
C ALA A 33 3.93 -1.13 -5.79
N MET A 34 4.61 -0.70 -4.74
CA MET A 34 3.99 -0.33 -3.47
C MET A 34 2.99 0.82 -3.63
N LYS A 35 3.40 1.89 -4.29
CA LYS A 35 2.56 3.08 -4.48
C LYS A 35 1.31 2.75 -5.29
N ASP A 36 1.46 2.04 -6.40
CA ASP A 36 0.33 1.63 -7.24
C ASP A 36 -0.63 0.72 -6.49
N SER A 37 -0.11 -0.16 -5.66
CA SER A 37 -0.92 -1.06 -4.83
C SER A 37 -1.73 -0.30 -3.79
N VAL A 38 -1.15 0.72 -3.16
CA VAL A 38 -1.87 1.60 -2.23
C VAL A 38 -3.00 2.34 -2.95
N LEU A 39 -2.72 2.88 -4.14
CA LEU A 39 -3.72 3.59 -4.92
C LEU A 39 -4.87 2.67 -5.34
N ASN A 40 -4.56 1.45 -5.77
CA ASN A 40 -5.57 0.47 -6.14
C ASN A 40 -6.42 0.05 -4.95
N LEU A 41 -5.81 -0.15 -3.78
CA LEU A 41 -6.52 -0.54 -2.57
C LEU A 41 -7.60 0.48 -2.17
N LEU A 42 -7.32 1.76 -2.36
CA LEU A 42 -8.27 2.84 -1.99
C LEU A 42 -9.59 2.77 -2.78
N PHE A 43 -9.60 2.11 -3.93
CA PHE A 43 -10.74 2.08 -4.84
C PHE A 43 -11.27 0.68 -5.14
N VAL A 44 -10.84 -0.34 -4.39
CA VAL A 44 -11.37 -1.70 -4.63
C VAL A 44 -12.86 -1.76 -4.32
N PRO A 45 -13.65 -2.45 -5.17
CA PRO A 45 -15.11 -2.52 -4.99
C PRO A 45 -15.55 -3.09 -3.66
N SER A 46 -14.75 -3.95 -3.05
CA SER A 46 -15.05 -4.57 -1.75
C SER A 46 -15.19 -3.56 -0.60
N LEU A 47 -14.68 -2.35 -0.76
CA LEU A 47 -14.82 -1.30 0.25
C LEU A 47 -16.23 -0.70 0.29
N GLN A 48 -17.01 -0.84 -0.78
CA GLN A 48 -18.38 -0.33 -0.86
C GLN A 48 -18.50 1.13 -0.46
N LEU A 49 -17.66 1.96 -1.04
CA LEU A 49 -17.60 3.38 -0.72
C LEU A 49 -18.87 4.12 -1.12
N THR A 50 -19.36 4.97 -0.25
CA THR A 50 -20.39 5.95 -0.62
C THR A 50 -19.76 7.01 -1.52
N GLY A 51 -20.60 7.83 -2.19
CA GLY A 51 -20.09 8.92 -3.02
C GLY A 51 -19.23 9.90 -2.24
N ALA A 52 -19.63 10.24 -1.01
CA ALA A 52 -18.86 11.14 -0.16
C ALA A 52 -17.50 10.53 0.24
N GLU A 53 -17.47 9.25 0.56
CA GLU A 53 -16.23 8.55 0.90
C GLU A 53 -15.31 8.41 -0.31
N LEU A 54 -15.88 8.17 -1.49
CA LEU A 54 -15.12 8.10 -2.73
C LEU A 54 -14.36 9.40 -3.00
N VAL A 55 -15.00 10.55 -2.79
CA VAL A 55 -14.34 11.85 -2.95
C VAL A 55 -13.17 12.01 -1.98
N LYS A 56 -13.35 11.61 -0.72
CA LYS A 56 -12.30 11.66 0.29
C LYS A 56 -11.14 10.72 -0.04
N GLN A 57 -11.45 9.52 -0.53
CA GLN A 57 -10.42 8.57 -1.00
C GLN A 57 -9.64 9.15 -2.17
N ASN A 58 -10.31 9.84 -3.07
CA ASN A 58 -9.65 10.46 -4.22
C ASN A 58 -8.69 11.58 -3.80
N VAL A 59 -9.05 12.38 -2.80
CA VAL A 59 -8.16 13.40 -2.24
C VAL A 59 -6.90 12.76 -1.66
N LEU A 60 -7.05 11.68 -0.90
CA LEU A 60 -5.93 10.93 -0.37
C LEU A 60 -5.08 10.32 -1.48
N ALA A 61 -5.72 9.74 -2.49
CA ALA A 61 -5.01 9.18 -3.64
C ALA A 61 -4.18 10.21 -4.38
N ALA A 62 -4.72 11.41 -4.60
CA ALA A 62 -3.98 12.50 -5.23
C ALA A 62 -2.74 12.90 -4.42
N LYS A 63 -2.86 12.96 -3.10
CA LYS A 63 -1.73 13.24 -2.21
C LYS A 63 -0.63 12.18 -2.35
N ILE A 64 -1.01 10.91 -2.42
CA ILE A 64 -0.08 9.80 -2.58
C ILE A 64 0.58 9.84 -3.96
N GLU A 65 -0.20 10.07 -5.02
CA GLU A 65 0.31 10.18 -6.40
C GLU A 65 1.34 11.30 -6.53
N ASP A 66 1.08 12.44 -5.91
CA ASP A 66 1.96 13.61 -6.00
C ASP A 66 3.21 13.49 -5.14
N CYS A 67 3.28 12.53 -4.24
CA CYS A 67 4.45 12.29 -3.41
C CYS A 67 5.60 11.77 -4.26
N LYS A 68 6.71 12.52 -4.30
CA LYS A 68 7.91 12.15 -5.06
C LYS A 68 8.95 11.43 -4.19
N GLU A 69 8.73 11.36 -2.90
CA GLU A 69 9.65 10.77 -1.94
C GLU A 69 9.33 9.29 -1.71
N GLU A 70 10.28 8.56 -1.14
CA GLU A 70 10.11 7.14 -0.82
C GLU A 70 9.13 6.89 0.32
N SER A 71 8.87 7.90 1.15
CA SER A 71 7.91 7.79 2.24
C SER A 71 6.97 8.99 2.24
N ILE A 72 5.78 8.76 2.80
CA ILE A 72 4.76 9.80 2.94
C ILE A 72 4.31 9.89 4.39
N LEU A 73 4.07 11.13 4.85
CA LEU A 73 3.45 11.37 6.15
C LEU A 73 1.95 11.59 5.94
N LEU A 74 1.15 10.80 6.63
CA LEU A 74 -0.31 10.89 6.59
C LEU A 74 -0.83 11.36 7.94
N GLU A 75 -1.86 12.19 7.90
CA GLU A 75 -2.61 12.52 9.10
C GLU A 75 -3.33 11.27 9.62
N ASP A 76 -3.67 11.26 10.89
CA ASP A 76 -4.29 10.07 11.50
C ASP A 76 -5.58 9.66 10.79
N GLY A 77 -6.41 10.62 10.38
CA GLY A 77 -7.63 10.33 9.62
C GLY A 77 -7.38 9.75 8.24
N GLU A 78 -6.31 10.17 7.58
CA GLU A 78 -5.89 9.62 6.29
C GLU A 78 -5.37 8.20 6.44
N TRP A 79 -4.55 7.96 7.45
CA TRP A 79 -4.05 6.62 7.76
C TRP A 79 -5.20 5.66 8.11
N GLU A 80 -6.18 6.12 8.87
CA GLU A 80 -7.36 5.32 9.23
C GLU A 80 -8.11 4.83 7.98
N ARG A 81 -8.16 5.62 6.93
CA ARG A 81 -8.77 5.21 5.66
C ARG A 81 -8.02 4.04 5.03
N LEU A 82 -6.69 4.07 5.03
CA LEU A 82 -5.86 2.97 4.55
C LEU A 82 -6.01 1.74 5.46
N ASN A 83 -5.99 1.95 6.75
CA ASN A 83 -6.15 0.87 7.74
C ASN A 83 -7.48 0.16 7.57
N THR A 84 -8.56 0.91 7.39
CA THR A 84 -9.89 0.36 7.14
C THR A 84 -9.92 -0.41 5.82
N ALA A 85 -9.31 0.13 4.77
CA ALA A 85 -9.24 -0.52 3.47
C ALA A 85 -8.52 -1.87 3.54
N VAL A 86 -7.37 -1.91 4.21
CA VAL A 86 -6.60 -3.14 4.40
C VAL A 86 -7.39 -4.19 5.19
N ASN A 87 -8.11 -3.78 6.21
CA ASN A 87 -8.87 -4.69 7.06
C ASN A 87 -10.20 -5.13 6.43
N THR A 88 -10.70 -4.40 5.45
CA THR A 88 -11.97 -4.70 4.77
C THR A 88 -11.75 -5.56 3.54
N HIS A 89 -10.73 -5.25 2.75
CA HIS A 89 -10.42 -6.00 1.53
C HIS A 89 -9.86 -7.38 1.87
N LYS A 90 -10.33 -8.39 1.16
CA LYS A 90 -9.89 -9.79 1.31
C LYS A 90 -9.23 -10.27 0.02
N GLY A 91 -8.40 -11.29 0.12
CA GLY A 91 -7.77 -11.90 -1.04
C GLY A 91 -6.32 -11.46 -1.25
N PHE A 92 -5.67 -10.94 -0.21
CA PHE A 92 -4.23 -10.66 -0.26
C PHE A 92 -3.44 -11.97 -0.38
N GLY A 93 -2.40 -11.94 -1.20
CA GLY A 93 -1.47 -13.04 -1.35
C GLY A 93 -0.22 -12.88 -0.49
N ARG A 94 0.66 -13.86 -0.56
CA ARG A 94 1.90 -13.86 0.22
C ARG A 94 2.79 -12.65 -0.11
N ASN A 95 2.82 -12.22 -1.36
CA ASN A 95 3.63 -11.08 -1.79
C ASN A 95 3.07 -9.73 -1.30
N ASP A 96 1.85 -9.71 -0.80
CA ASP A 96 1.22 -8.52 -0.25
C ASP A 96 1.53 -8.31 1.25
N VAL A 97 2.19 -9.26 1.90
CA VAL A 97 2.45 -9.20 3.35
C VAL A 97 3.19 -7.93 3.74
N GLU A 98 4.25 -7.59 3.03
CA GLU A 98 5.03 -6.38 3.33
C GLU A 98 4.21 -5.11 3.07
N PHE A 99 3.42 -5.09 2.02
CA PHE A 99 2.49 -4.01 1.71
C PHE A 99 1.50 -3.78 2.86
N VAL A 100 0.83 -4.85 3.31
CA VAL A 100 -0.13 -4.80 4.41
C VAL A 100 0.55 -4.38 5.71
N ARG A 101 1.72 -4.93 5.99
CA ARG A 101 2.50 -4.63 7.18
C ARG A 101 2.88 -3.16 7.26
N ARG A 102 3.34 -2.58 6.16
CA ARG A 102 3.72 -1.16 6.12
C ARG A 102 2.57 -0.23 6.45
N ILE A 103 1.35 -0.64 6.14
CA ILE A 103 0.14 0.12 6.47
C ILE A 103 -0.25 -0.11 7.92
N LEU A 104 -0.38 -1.37 8.36
CA LEU A 104 -0.85 -1.71 9.71
C LEU A 104 0.14 -1.29 10.79
N GLU A 105 1.43 -1.41 10.52
CA GLU A 105 2.51 -1.12 11.45
C GLU A 105 3.19 0.23 11.16
N ALA A 106 2.49 1.14 10.50
CA ALA A 106 3.03 2.45 10.16
C ALA A 106 3.55 3.18 11.40
N GLU A 107 4.74 3.77 11.27
CA GLU A 107 5.40 4.47 12.35
C GLU A 107 4.63 5.75 12.72
N SER A 108 4.34 5.90 14.01
CA SER A 108 3.77 7.15 14.52
C SER A 108 4.87 8.21 14.59
N VAL A 109 4.62 9.35 13.96
CA VAL A 109 5.56 10.46 13.93
C VAL A 109 4.92 11.66 14.60
N VAL A 110 5.60 12.21 15.58
CA VAL A 110 5.21 13.50 16.17
C VAL A 110 5.91 14.57 15.37
N VAL A 111 5.12 15.32 14.60
CA VAL A 111 5.65 16.51 13.94
C VAL A 111 5.59 17.64 14.95
N GLU A 112 6.75 18.03 15.45
CA GLU A 112 6.84 19.25 16.24
C GLU A 112 6.59 20.42 15.32
N GLU A 113 5.45 21.07 15.50
CA GLU A 113 5.25 22.36 14.92
C GLU A 113 6.26 23.30 15.57
N VAL A 114 7.22 23.77 14.77
CA VAL A 114 8.03 24.91 15.18
C VAL A 114 7.09 26.10 15.22
N LYS A 115 6.56 26.36 16.38
CA LYS A 115 5.86 27.60 16.60
C LYS A 115 6.88 28.72 16.55
N GLU A 116 6.90 29.41 15.45
CA GLU A 116 7.56 30.70 15.42
C GLU A 116 6.86 31.61 16.42
N LYS A 117 7.60 32.00 17.40
CA LYS A 117 7.14 33.00 18.34
C LYS A 117 7.35 34.37 17.76
#